data_def6a0624683ba8b0b7a4cfe0571747c
#
_entry.id   def6a0624683ba8b0b7a4cfe0571747c
#
_cell.length_a   1.000
_cell.length_b   1.000
_cell.length_c   1.000
_cell.angle_alpha   90.00
_cell.angle_beta   90.00
_cell.angle_gamma   90.00
#
_symmetry.space_group_name_H-M   'P 1'
#
loop_
_entity.id
_entity.type
_entity.pdbx_description
1 polymer ?
#
loop_
_entity_poly.entity_id
_entity_poly.type
_entity_poly.pdbx_seq_one_letter_code
_entity_poly.pdbx_strand_id
1 'polypeptide(L)'
;MTSRIVYLGAPEGFTALAEVIAGRAKLEHVEAEPTAVAEALFDASALLDASMKVYIDDGMIAAAPDLKVISCATTGSDHIDRGEAERRGIPIHTLREDRELLQNITPAAELSWALVLAAARRLPAALAHTREGGWTRENFPGLMLHGKRLGLIGCGRIGGWMARYGQAFGMTVVGYDPFIDTWPEGIQPTGLKELFESCDVISVHVHLSDETSGLVSAPFFS
;
A
#
# COMPACT_ATOMS: atom_id res chain seq x y z
N MET A 1 31.27 -16.71 10.75
CA MET A 1 30.40 -17.23 9.67
C MET A 1 29.94 -16.04 8.84
N THR A 2 29.89 -16.13 7.52
CA THR A 2 29.40 -15.04 6.66
C THR A 2 27.91 -14.95 6.81
N SER A 3 27.37 -13.76 7.14
CA SER A 3 25.94 -13.54 7.26
C SER A 3 25.22 -13.90 5.96
N ARG A 4 24.09 -14.60 6.03
CA ARG A 4 23.25 -14.95 4.89
C ARG A 4 21.98 -14.10 4.93
N ILE A 5 21.67 -13.44 3.80
CA ILE A 5 20.51 -12.59 3.62
C ILE A 5 19.62 -13.24 2.57
N VAL A 6 18.38 -13.51 2.94
CA VAL A 6 17.32 -13.95 2.02
C VAL A 6 16.62 -12.72 1.46
N TYR A 7 16.45 -12.68 0.15
CA TYR A 7 15.69 -11.64 -0.54
C TYR A 7 14.47 -12.24 -1.23
N LEU A 8 13.31 -11.62 -1.01
CA LEU A 8 12.05 -11.91 -1.70
C LEU A 8 11.63 -10.68 -2.48
N GLY A 9 11.49 -10.79 -3.79
CA GLY A 9 11.08 -9.67 -4.62
C GLY A 9 11.47 -9.81 -6.09
N ALA A 10 11.39 -8.71 -6.82
CA ALA A 10 11.75 -8.69 -8.24
C ALA A 10 13.28 -8.80 -8.43
N PRO A 11 13.73 -9.38 -9.56
CA PRO A 11 15.17 -9.53 -9.88
C PRO A 11 15.95 -8.21 -9.88
N GLU A 12 15.31 -7.12 -10.27
CA GLU A 12 15.91 -5.78 -10.30
C GLU A 12 16.26 -5.30 -8.89
N GLY A 13 15.36 -5.57 -7.91
CA GLY A 13 15.62 -5.26 -6.50
C GLY A 13 16.75 -6.10 -5.92
N PHE A 14 16.85 -7.37 -6.32
CA PHE A 14 17.95 -8.23 -5.94
C PHE A 14 19.30 -7.68 -6.45
N THR A 15 19.36 -7.23 -7.70
CA THR A 15 20.57 -6.65 -8.30
C THR A 15 20.98 -5.38 -7.53
N ALA A 16 20.05 -4.48 -7.26
CA ALA A 16 20.33 -3.27 -6.49
C ALA A 16 20.82 -3.56 -5.07
N LEU A 17 20.20 -4.56 -4.40
CA LEU A 17 20.65 -4.99 -3.08
C LEU A 17 22.05 -5.60 -3.11
N ALA A 18 22.37 -6.39 -4.14
CA ALA A 18 23.70 -7.00 -4.30
C ALA A 18 24.81 -5.94 -4.41
N GLU A 19 24.54 -4.83 -5.12
CA GLU A 19 25.46 -3.69 -5.22
C GLU A 19 25.67 -3.03 -3.85
N VAL A 20 24.60 -2.81 -3.09
CA VAL A 20 24.66 -2.19 -1.75
C VAL A 20 25.40 -3.09 -0.75
N ILE A 21 25.14 -4.40 -0.78
CA ILE A 21 25.79 -5.37 0.11
C ILE A 21 27.28 -5.52 -0.23
N ALA A 22 27.65 -5.40 -1.51
CA ALA A 22 29.04 -5.39 -1.98
C ALA A 22 29.89 -6.53 -1.40
N GLY A 23 29.35 -7.74 -1.34
CA GLY A 23 30.04 -8.94 -0.86
C GLY A 23 30.21 -9.05 0.67
N ARG A 24 29.65 -8.13 1.45
CA ARG A 24 29.69 -8.18 2.95
C ARG A 24 28.88 -9.32 3.55
N ALA A 25 27.92 -9.86 2.79
CA ALA A 25 27.12 -11.02 3.17
C ALA A 25 26.83 -11.89 1.94
N LYS A 26 26.47 -13.16 2.17
CA LYS A 26 25.91 -14.01 1.12
C LYS A 26 24.47 -13.61 0.89
N LEU A 27 24.15 -13.13 -0.31
CA LEU A 27 22.80 -12.77 -0.71
C LEU A 27 22.18 -13.90 -1.52
N GLU A 28 20.94 -14.24 -1.24
CA GLU A 28 20.19 -15.29 -1.93
C GLU A 28 18.80 -14.79 -2.33
N HIS A 29 18.47 -14.88 -3.62
CA HIS A 29 17.15 -14.60 -4.15
C HIS A 29 16.32 -15.87 -4.08
N VAL A 30 15.22 -15.82 -3.34
CA VAL A 30 14.31 -16.96 -3.12
C VAL A 30 12.98 -16.65 -3.75
N GLU A 31 12.36 -17.65 -4.36
CA GLU A 31 11.01 -17.53 -4.86
C GLU A 31 10.04 -17.30 -3.71
N ALA A 32 9.09 -16.39 -3.89
CA ALA A 32 8.12 -16.03 -2.85
C ALA A 32 7.01 -17.08 -2.77
N GLU A 33 7.39 -18.28 -2.36
CA GLU A 33 6.55 -19.45 -2.09
C GLU A 33 6.76 -19.91 -0.64
N PRO A 34 5.70 -20.25 0.12
CA PRO A 34 5.82 -20.54 1.56
C PRO A 34 6.88 -21.56 1.92
N THR A 35 6.94 -22.68 1.20
CA THR A 35 7.89 -23.75 1.47
C THR A 35 9.34 -23.31 1.20
N ALA A 36 9.58 -22.65 0.06
CA ALA A 36 10.91 -22.16 -0.30
C ALA A 36 11.42 -21.10 0.69
N VAL A 37 10.53 -20.25 1.15
CA VAL A 37 10.82 -19.22 2.15
C VAL A 37 11.17 -19.86 3.50
N ALA A 38 10.36 -20.82 3.97
CA ALA A 38 10.62 -21.51 5.24
C ALA A 38 11.98 -22.23 5.25
N GLU A 39 12.30 -22.94 4.16
CA GLU A 39 13.59 -23.61 4.00
C GLU A 39 14.76 -22.61 3.99
N ALA A 40 14.61 -21.51 3.26
CA ALA A 40 15.64 -20.51 3.14
C ALA A 40 15.88 -19.73 4.44
N LEU A 41 14.85 -19.52 5.26
CA LEU A 41 14.97 -18.81 6.53
C LEU A 41 15.71 -19.62 7.61
N PHE A 42 15.75 -20.94 7.52
CA PHE A 42 16.32 -21.82 8.56
C PHE A 42 17.74 -21.43 8.97
N ASP A 43 18.61 -21.07 8.03
CA ASP A 43 20.00 -20.65 8.27
C ASP A 43 20.28 -19.18 7.86
N ALA A 44 19.21 -18.39 7.65
CA ALA A 44 19.31 -16.99 7.33
C ALA A 44 19.57 -16.14 8.58
N SER A 45 20.43 -15.13 8.44
CA SER A 45 20.65 -14.11 9.47
C SER A 45 19.81 -12.85 9.25
N ALA A 46 19.27 -12.64 8.04
CA ALA A 46 18.39 -11.55 7.71
C ALA A 46 17.42 -11.93 6.59
N LEU A 47 16.22 -11.35 6.64
CA LEU A 47 15.23 -11.36 5.56
C LEU A 47 15.04 -9.94 5.05
N LEU A 48 15.07 -9.75 3.71
CA LEU A 48 14.57 -8.56 3.05
C LEU A 48 13.39 -8.94 2.14
N ASP A 49 12.20 -8.58 2.54
CA ASP A 49 10.99 -8.83 1.76
C ASP A 49 10.53 -7.57 1.03
N ALA A 50 10.58 -7.63 -0.30
CA ALA A 50 10.04 -6.64 -1.22
C ALA A 50 8.83 -7.18 -1.99
N SER A 51 8.38 -8.41 -1.69
CA SER A 51 7.31 -9.08 -2.43
C SER A 51 5.93 -8.95 -1.80
N MET A 52 5.84 -9.02 -0.48
CA MET A 52 4.61 -9.13 0.32
C MET A 52 3.70 -10.31 -0.09
N LYS A 53 4.24 -11.31 -0.80
CA LYS A 53 3.45 -12.41 -1.36
C LYS A 53 3.26 -13.57 -0.40
N VAL A 54 4.16 -13.71 0.57
CA VAL A 54 4.14 -14.80 1.57
C VAL A 54 3.89 -14.20 2.93
N TYR A 55 2.95 -14.79 3.67
CA TYR A 55 2.81 -14.48 5.08
C TYR A 55 3.92 -15.20 5.85
N ILE A 56 4.80 -14.43 6.47
CA ILE A 56 5.90 -14.94 7.30
C ILE A 56 5.32 -15.22 8.69
N ASP A 57 4.90 -16.45 8.91
CA ASP A 57 4.21 -16.87 10.12
C ASP A 57 5.14 -17.13 11.31
N ASP A 58 4.53 -17.38 12.46
CA ASP A 58 5.23 -17.68 13.71
C ASP A 58 6.11 -18.93 13.59
N GLY A 59 5.63 -19.96 12.86
CA GLY A 59 6.40 -21.19 12.63
C GLY A 59 7.68 -20.97 11.83
N MET A 60 7.61 -20.17 10.76
CA MET A 60 8.77 -19.80 9.95
C MET A 60 9.79 -19.01 10.76
N ILE A 61 9.34 -18.02 11.55
CA ILE A 61 10.21 -17.22 12.38
C ILE A 61 10.83 -18.08 13.49
N ALA A 62 10.04 -18.94 14.15
CA ALA A 62 10.51 -19.82 15.21
C ALA A 62 11.55 -20.83 14.71
N ALA A 63 11.39 -21.33 13.48
CA ALA A 63 12.32 -22.28 12.86
C ALA A 63 13.64 -21.67 12.35
N ALA A 64 13.79 -20.34 12.38
CA ALA A 64 14.96 -19.60 11.91
C ALA A 64 15.86 -19.14 13.09
N PRO A 65 16.73 -20.01 13.68
CA PRO A 65 17.44 -19.71 14.92
C PRO A 65 18.42 -18.54 14.80
N ASP A 66 18.99 -18.32 13.64
CA ASP A 66 19.98 -17.27 13.37
C ASP A 66 19.41 -15.97 12.83
N LEU A 67 18.09 -15.88 12.64
CA LEU A 67 17.42 -14.69 12.13
C LEU A 67 17.48 -13.54 13.16
N LYS A 68 18.07 -12.43 12.74
CA LYS A 68 18.35 -11.25 13.60
C LYS A 68 17.58 -10.00 13.20
N VAL A 69 17.12 -9.94 11.96
CA VAL A 69 16.45 -8.75 11.43
C VAL A 69 15.55 -9.13 10.25
N ILE A 70 14.39 -8.52 10.19
CA ILE A 70 13.51 -8.54 9.03
C ILE A 70 13.40 -7.11 8.50
N SER A 71 13.56 -6.92 7.21
CA SER A 71 13.39 -5.62 6.55
C SER A 71 12.37 -5.75 5.43
N CYS A 72 11.45 -4.80 5.35
CA CYS A 72 10.44 -4.75 4.30
C CYS A 72 10.69 -3.53 3.42
N ALA A 73 10.76 -3.71 2.10
CA ALA A 73 10.81 -2.60 1.15
C ALA A 73 9.41 -1.98 0.93
N THR A 74 8.61 -1.94 2.00
CA THR A 74 7.22 -1.45 2.02
C THR A 74 6.98 -0.61 3.28
N THR A 75 5.87 0.10 3.34
CA THR A 75 5.48 0.88 4.53
C THR A 75 4.73 0.05 5.57
N GLY A 76 4.11 -1.06 5.16
CA GLY A 76 3.43 -2.03 6.02
C GLY A 76 4.24 -3.29 6.25
N SER A 77 3.92 -4.04 7.30
CA SER A 77 4.50 -5.34 7.64
C SER A 77 3.44 -6.32 8.15
N ASP A 78 2.21 -6.17 7.69
CA ASP A 78 1.03 -6.98 8.08
C ASP A 78 1.10 -8.42 7.55
N HIS A 79 2.00 -8.69 6.62
CA HIS A 79 2.35 -10.02 6.13
C HIS A 79 3.43 -10.73 6.97
N ILE A 80 3.79 -10.20 8.15
CA ILE A 80 4.78 -10.77 9.06
C ILE A 80 4.16 -10.92 10.45
N ASP A 81 4.32 -12.09 11.08
CA ASP A 81 3.95 -12.28 12.48
C ASP A 81 4.83 -11.45 13.40
N ARG A 82 4.28 -10.28 13.78
CA ARG A 82 4.97 -9.32 14.65
C ARG A 82 5.11 -9.83 16.07
N GLY A 83 4.15 -10.64 16.52
CA GLY A 83 4.16 -11.18 17.88
C GLY A 83 5.34 -12.13 18.11
N GLU A 84 5.60 -13.04 17.15
CA GLU A 84 6.75 -13.94 17.22
C GLU A 84 8.07 -13.18 17.07
N ALA A 85 8.15 -12.24 16.11
CA ALA A 85 9.34 -11.41 15.94
C ALA A 85 9.69 -10.64 17.24
N GLU A 86 8.70 -10.03 17.88
CA GLU A 86 8.87 -9.32 19.15
C GLU A 86 9.32 -10.25 20.29
N ARG A 87 8.67 -11.42 20.44
CA ARG A 87 9.06 -12.43 21.45
C ARG A 87 10.52 -12.88 21.31
N ARG A 88 11.04 -12.91 20.09
CA ARG A 88 12.42 -13.28 19.80
C ARG A 88 13.39 -12.09 19.74
N GLY A 89 12.90 -10.87 19.93
CA GLY A 89 13.71 -9.65 19.84
C GLY A 89 14.24 -9.38 18.44
N ILE A 90 13.52 -9.82 17.39
CA ILE A 90 13.87 -9.60 15.98
C ILE A 90 13.22 -8.29 15.54
N PRO A 91 13.98 -7.23 15.25
CA PRO A 91 13.44 -5.97 14.77
C PRO A 91 12.90 -6.13 13.34
N ILE A 92 11.75 -5.48 13.08
CA ILE A 92 11.16 -5.36 11.77
C ILE A 92 11.31 -3.91 11.30
N HIS A 93 12.11 -3.68 10.27
CA HIS A 93 12.28 -2.38 9.63
C HIS A 93 11.39 -2.26 8.40
N THR A 94 10.77 -1.10 8.25
CA THR A 94 9.95 -0.75 7.08
C THR A 94 10.36 0.61 6.55
N LEU A 95 9.91 0.97 5.36
CA LEU A 95 10.12 2.32 4.81
C LEU A 95 9.35 3.41 5.56
N ARG A 96 8.48 3.04 6.52
CA ARG A 96 7.62 4.00 7.25
C ARG A 96 8.42 5.07 7.98
N GLU A 97 9.63 4.76 8.41
CA GLU A 97 10.50 5.67 9.16
C GLU A 97 11.20 6.70 8.25
N ASP A 98 11.37 6.37 6.96
CA ASP A 98 11.99 7.27 5.99
C ASP A 98 10.95 8.17 5.32
N ARG A 99 10.56 9.21 6.06
CA ARG A 99 9.52 10.15 5.60
C ARG A 99 9.96 10.96 4.38
N GLU A 100 11.23 11.29 4.25
CA GLU A 100 11.76 12.09 3.15
C GLU A 100 11.71 11.28 1.83
N LEU A 101 12.18 10.04 1.86
CA LEU A 101 12.05 9.12 0.73
C LEU A 101 10.59 8.93 0.33
N LEU A 102 9.73 8.65 1.32
CA LEU A 102 8.32 8.34 1.07
C LEU A 102 7.53 9.51 0.49
N GLN A 103 7.88 10.77 0.78
CA GLN A 103 7.16 11.93 0.27
C GLN A 103 7.08 11.96 -1.26
N ASN A 104 8.09 11.43 -1.95
CA ASN A 104 8.20 11.43 -3.40
C ASN A 104 7.78 10.10 -4.05
N ILE A 105 7.37 9.11 -3.26
CA ILE A 105 6.85 7.83 -3.76
C ILE A 105 5.35 7.96 -3.99
N THR A 106 4.94 8.23 -5.23
CA THR A 106 3.55 8.54 -5.61
C THR A 106 2.76 7.42 -6.30
N PRO A 107 3.35 6.30 -6.78
CA PRO A 107 2.64 5.33 -7.62
C PRO A 107 1.31 4.81 -7.04
N ALA A 108 1.21 4.64 -5.71
CA ALA A 108 -0.03 4.21 -5.08
C ALA A 108 -1.15 5.27 -5.20
N ALA A 109 -0.81 6.55 -5.06
CA ALA A 109 -1.77 7.64 -5.25
C ALA A 109 -2.14 7.80 -6.73
N GLU A 110 -1.18 7.65 -7.64
CA GLU A 110 -1.40 7.71 -9.08
C GLU A 110 -2.34 6.59 -9.54
N LEU A 111 -2.12 5.35 -9.09
CA LEU A 111 -3.02 4.25 -9.37
C LEU A 111 -4.42 4.49 -8.80
N SER A 112 -4.52 4.99 -7.56
CA SER A 112 -5.80 5.32 -6.95
C SER A 112 -6.55 6.37 -7.76
N TRP A 113 -5.83 7.41 -8.23
CA TRP A 113 -6.43 8.43 -9.08
C TRP A 113 -6.84 7.90 -10.45
N ALA A 114 -6.03 7.03 -11.06
CA ALA A 114 -6.39 6.35 -12.31
C ALA A 114 -7.67 5.52 -12.16
N LEU A 115 -7.87 4.84 -11.02
CA LEU A 115 -9.09 4.10 -10.71
C LEU A 115 -10.31 5.04 -10.55
N VAL A 116 -10.14 6.20 -9.89
CA VAL A 116 -11.19 7.24 -9.81
C VAL A 116 -11.60 7.69 -11.22
N LEU A 117 -10.64 8.00 -12.09
CA LEU A 117 -10.91 8.41 -13.46
C LEU A 117 -11.56 7.28 -14.28
N ALA A 118 -11.08 6.05 -14.13
CA ALA A 118 -11.63 4.89 -14.82
C ALA A 118 -13.10 4.65 -14.44
N ALA A 119 -13.43 4.76 -13.16
CA ALA A 119 -14.79 4.63 -12.65
C ALA A 119 -15.68 5.81 -13.13
N ALA A 120 -15.22 7.05 -12.91
CA ALA A 120 -15.95 8.26 -13.28
C ALA A 120 -16.25 8.32 -14.79
N ARG A 121 -15.35 7.83 -15.63
CA ARG A 121 -15.49 7.84 -17.10
C ARG A 121 -15.97 6.52 -17.69
N ARG A 122 -16.27 5.51 -16.86
CA ARG A 122 -16.71 4.17 -17.30
C ARG A 122 -15.75 3.53 -18.30
N LEU A 123 -14.44 3.76 -18.09
CA LEU A 123 -13.40 3.35 -19.05
C LEU A 123 -13.40 1.86 -19.38
N PRO A 124 -13.57 0.92 -18.42
CA PRO A 124 -13.56 -0.52 -18.75
C PRO A 124 -14.63 -0.89 -19.76
N ALA A 125 -15.86 -0.38 -19.59
CA ALA A 125 -16.97 -0.66 -20.52
C ALA A 125 -16.77 0.03 -21.87
N ALA A 126 -16.27 1.27 -21.89
CA ALA A 126 -15.97 1.99 -23.12
C ALA A 126 -14.88 1.31 -23.95
N LEU A 127 -13.82 0.82 -23.28
CA LEU A 127 -12.73 0.07 -23.92
C LEU A 127 -13.22 -1.27 -24.51
N ALA A 128 -14.06 -2.01 -23.77
CA ALA A 128 -14.66 -3.25 -24.29
C ALA A 128 -15.48 -2.99 -25.56
N HIS A 129 -16.38 -1.99 -25.50
CA HIS A 129 -17.21 -1.59 -26.64
C HIS A 129 -16.36 -1.22 -27.88
N THR A 130 -15.29 -0.46 -27.68
CA THR A 130 -14.41 -0.06 -28.79
C THR A 130 -13.64 -1.25 -29.38
N ARG A 131 -13.22 -2.21 -28.55
CA ARG A 131 -12.56 -3.45 -29.02
C ARG A 131 -13.48 -4.31 -29.89
N GLU A 132 -14.79 -4.23 -29.64
CA GLU A 132 -15.81 -4.91 -30.44
C GLU A 132 -16.23 -4.11 -31.69
N GLY A 133 -15.53 -3.01 -31.99
CA GLY A 133 -15.80 -2.15 -33.16
C GLY A 133 -16.90 -1.11 -32.94
N GLY A 134 -17.39 -0.96 -31.68
CA GLY A 134 -18.41 0.03 -31.35
C GLY A 134 -17.85 1.47 -31.30
N TRP A 135 -18.71 2.47 -31.62
CA TRP A 135 -18.35 3.89 -31.64
C TRP A 135 -19.50 4.77 -31.12
N THR A 136 -20.17 4.34 -30.03
CA THR A 136 -21.36 5.02 -29.50
C THR A 136 -21.06 5.57 -28.12
N ARG A 137 -20.68 6.86 -28.03
CA ARG A 137 -20.28 7.51 -26.75
C ARG A 137 -21.45 7.66 -25.77
N GLU A 138 -22.66 7.76 -26.24
CA GLU A 138 -23.89 7.97 -25.47
C GLU A 138 -24.16 6.79 -24.50
N ASN A 139 -23.60 5.62 -24.78
CA ASN A 139 -23.71 4.43 -23.92
C ASN A 139 -22.87 4.54 -22.63
N PHE A 140 -21.98 5.55 -22.56
CA PHE A 140 -21.02 5.69 -21.47
C PHE A 140 -21.12 7.07 -20.79
N PRO A 141 -22.30 7.42 -20.23
CA PRO A 141 -22.44 8.66 -19.48
C PRO A 141 -21.50 8.59 -18.26
N GLY A 142 -20.55 9.51 -18.19
CA GLY A 142 -19.57 9.58 -17.11
C GLY A 142 -19.95 10.64 -16.09
N LEU A 143 -19.32 10.61 -14.92
CA LEU A 143 -19.33 11.64 -13.91
C LEU A 143 -18.29 12.72 -14.24
N MET A 144 -18.69 13.97 -14.34
CA MET A 144 -17.76 15.10 -14.37
C MET A 144 -17.27 15.38 -12.96
N LEU A 145 -15.96 15.37 -12.74
CA LEU A 145 -15.38 15.55 -11.39
C LEU A 145 -15.35 17.01 -10.93
N HIS A 146 -15.24 17.96 -11.86
CA HIS A 146 -15.23 19.39 -11.54
C HIS A 146 -16.51 19.78 -10.77
N GLY A 147 -16.36 20.47 -9.66
CA GLY A 147 -17.43 20.87 -8.77
C GLY A 147 -18.00 19.74 -7.88
N LYS A 148 -17.44 18.54 -7.95
CA LYS A 148 -17.82 17.39 -7.13
C LYS A 148 -17.03 17.34 -5.81
N ARG A 149 -17.52 16.55 -4.84
CA ARG A 149 -16.86 16.35 -3.54
C ARG A 149 -16.10 15.04 -3.53
N LEU A 150 -14.80 15.11 -3.15
CA LEU A 150 -13.95 13.96 -2.89
C LEU A 150 -13.83 13.78 -1.38
N GLY A 151 -14.25 12.62 -0.89
CA GLY A 151 -14.06 12.18 0.49
C GLY A 151 -12.81 11.29 0.61
N LEU A 152 -11.95 11.61 1.56
CA LEU A 152 -10.75 10.84 1.86
C LEU A 152 -10.88 10.22 3.25
N ILE A 153 -10.76 8.90 3.34
CA ILE A 153 -10.65 8.17 4.60
C ILE A 153 -9.18 7.79 4.78
N GLY A 154 -8.50 8.42 5.74
CA GLY A 154 -7.06 8.43 5.85
C GLY A 154 -6.41 9.54 5.02
N CYS A 155 -5.92 10.58 5.71
CA CYS A 155 -5.35 11.79 5.12
C CYS A 155 -3.83 11.88 5.30
N GLY A 156 -3.18 10.74 5.41
CA GLY A 156 -1.72 10.61 5.44
C GLY A 156 -1.07 10.90 4.08
N ARG A 157 0.07 10.29 3.80
CA ARG A 157 0.85 10.52 2.58
C ARG A 157 0.04 10.30 1.28
N ILE A 158 -0.62 9.16 1.14
CA ILE A 158 -1.40 8.85 -0.07
C ILE A 158 -2.64 9.75 -0.16
N GLY A 159 -3.39 9.90 0.94
CA GLY A 159 -4.54 10.80 0.99
C GLY A 159 -4.18 12.26 0.66
N GLY A 160 -3.02 12.74 1.11
CA GLY A 160 -2.52 14.07 0.76
C GLY A 160 -2.24 14.25 -0.74
N TRP A 161 -1.70 13.24 -1.43
CA TRP A 161 -1.56 13.25 -2.88
C TRP A 161 -2.91 13.20 -3.59
N MET A 162 -3.84 12.37 -3.13
CA MET A 162 -5.20 12.31 -3.66
C MET A 162 -5.92 13.64 -3.53
N ALA A 163 -5.70 14.37 -2.43
CA ALA A 163 -6.26 15.71 -2.24
C ALA A 163 -5.74 16.68 -3.30
N ARG A 164 -4.44 16.71 -3.55
CA ARG A 164 -3.83 17.55 -4.61
C ARG A 164 -4.40 17.22 -5.99
N TYR A 165 -4.57 15.93 -6.31
CA TYR A 165 -5.17 15.51 -7.58
C TYR A 165 -6.64 15.95 -7.67
N GLY A 166 -7.43 15.74 -6.62
CA GLY A 166 -8.83 16.19 -6.57
C GLY A 166 -8.97 17.69 -6.77
N GLN A 167 -8.16 18.49 -6.08
CA GLN A 167 -8.12 19.94 -6.22
C GLN A 167 -7.75 20.37 -7.64
N ALA A 168 -6.75 19.72 -8.26
CA ALA A 168 -6.36 20.02 -9.65
C ALA A 168 -7.49 19.73 -10.65
N PHE A 169 -8.41 18.81 -10.32
CA PHE A 169 -9.63 18.53 -11.09
C PHE A 169 -10.81 19.41 -10.69
N GLY A 170 -10.62 20.40 -9.81
CA GLY A 170 -11.66 21.33 -9.37
C GLY A 170 -12.68 20.71 -8.42
N MET A 171 -12.29 19.67 -7.68
CA MET A 171 -13.14 19.08 -6.63
C MET A 171 -12.96 19.79 -5.30
N THR A 172 -14.02 19.78 -4.47
CA THR A 172 -13.91 20.08 -3.05
C THR A 172 -13.47 18.83 -2.32
N VAL A 173 -12.41 18.93 -1.49
CA VAL A 173 -11.86 17.77 -0.79
C VAL A 173 -12.18 17.86 0.69
N VAL A 174 -12.80 16.80 1.21
CA VAL A 174 -13.06 16.60 2.64
C VAL A 174 -12.36 15.33 3.12
N GLY A 175 -12.04 15.25 4.40
CA GLY A 175 -11.30 14.11 4.92
C GLY A 175 -11.74 13.69 6.32
N TYR A 176 -11.62 12.39 6.57
CA TYR A 176 -11.73 11.78 7.88
C TYR A 176 -10.43 11.07 8.22
N ASP A 177 -9.79 11.50 9.30
CA ASP A 177 -8.60 10.85 9.87
C ASP A 177 -8.52 11.19 11.36
N PRO A 178 -8.79 10.25 12.28
CA PRO A 178 -8.77 10.51 13.71
C PRO A 178 -7.36 10.56 14.31
N PHE A 179 -6.31 10.29 13.52
CA PHE A 179 -4.93 10.15 14.00
C PHE A 179 -4.01 11.30 13.60
N ILE A 180 -4.54 12.31 12.89
CA ILE A 180 -3.72 13.47 12.48
C ILE A 180 -4.15 14.73 13.24
N ASP A 181 -3.15 15.45 13.78
CA ASP A 181 -3.35 16.74 14.43
C ASP A 181 -3.26 17.90 13.42
N THR A 182 -2.48 17.71 12.36
CA THR A 182 -2.26 18.72 11.32
C THR A 182 -2.76 18.23 9.97
N TRP A 183 -3.75 18.91 9.45
CA TRP A 183 -4.38 18.56 8.18
C TRP A 183 -3.54 19.00 6.98
N PRO A 184 -3.41 18.15 5.96
CA PRO A 184 -2.80 18.56 4.70
C PRO A 184 -3.60 19.72 4.06
N GLU A 185 -2.89 20.61 3.38
CA GLU A 185 -3.48 21.78 2.74
C GLU A 185 -4.65 21.40 1.82
N GLY A 186 -5.76 22.15 1.96
CA GLY A 186 -6.94 22.00 1.12
C GLY A 186 -7.84 20.81 1.42
N ILE A 187 -7.60 20.08 2.51
CA ILE A 187 -8.53 19.07 3.04
C ILE A 187 -9.35 19.71 4.16
N GLN A 188 -10.66 19.68 4.03
CA GLN A 188 -11.59 20.10 5.08
C GLN A 188 -11.92 18.89 5.99
N PRO A 189 -11.68 18.97 7.29
CA PRO A 189 -12.05 17.91 8.22
C PRO A 189 -13.56 17.66 8.23
N THR A 190 -13.97 16.39 8.28
CA THR A 190 -15.38 16.02 8.39
C THR A 190 -15.53 14.71 9.20
N GLY A 191 -16.74 14.44 9.67
CA GLY A 191 -17.08 13.17 10.29
C GLY A 191 -17.27 12.06 9.24
N LEU A 192 -16.99 10.81 9.63
CA LEU A 192 -17.10 9.66 8.71
C LEU A 192 -18.51 9.54 8.12
N LYS A 193 -19.57 9.70 8.93
CA LYS A 193 -20.95 9.64 8.47
C LYS A 193 -21.24 10.74 7.43
N GLU A 194 -20.89 11.99 7.74
CA GLU A 194 -21.09 13.12 6.83
C GLU A 194 -20.33 12.93 5.51
N LEU A 195 -19.14 12.32 5.56
CA LEU A 195 -18.34 12.02 4.38
C LEU A 195 -19.11 11.08 3.43
N PHE A 196 -19.71 10.00 3.93
CA PHE A 196 -20.51 9.09 3.12
C PHE A 196 -21.80 9.73 2.59
N GLU A 197 -22.44 10.61 3.35
CA GLU A 197 -23.68 11.26 2.95
C GLU A 197 -23.50 12.37 1.91
N SER A 198 -22.31 12.98 1.85
CA SER A 198 -22.10 14.22 1.08
C SER A 198 -21.10 14.12 -0.08
N CYS A 199 -20.33 13.03 -0.18
CA CYS A 199 -19.30 12.92 -1.20
C CYS A 199 -19.78 12.16 -2.44
N ASP A 200 -19.36 12.65 -3.62
CA ASP A 200 -19.63 11.98 -4.91
C ASP A 200 -18.63 10.85 -5.17
N VAL A 201 -17.43 10.97 -4.62
CA VAL A 201 -16.34 10.00 -4.73
C VAL A 201 -15.70 9.83 -3.35
N ILE A 202 -15.46 8.60 -2.94
CA ILE A 202 -14.78 8.27 -1.69
C ILE A 202 -13.55 7.41 -2.01
N SER A 203 -12.40 7.76 -1.40
CA SER A 203 -11.16 7.02 -1.54
C SER A 203 -10.58 6.69 -0.16
N VAL A 204 -10.20 5.41 0.04
CA VAL A 204 -9.79 4.89 1.36
C VAL A 204 -8.28 4.64 1.34
N HIS A 205 -7.57 5.22 2.31
CA HIS A 205 -6.11 5.21 2.42
C HIS A 205 -5.63 4.99 3.85
N VAL A 206 -6.28 4.08 4.56
CA VAL A 206 -5.89 3.68 5.92
C VAL A 206 -5.07 2.39 5.90
N HIS A 207 -4.21 2.21 6.91
CA HIS A 207 -3.59 0.91 7.16
C HIS A 207 -4.61 -0.03 7.80
N LEU A 208 -4.44 -1.33 7.58
CA LEU A 208 -5.21 -2.34 8.30
C LEU A 208 -4.73 -2.41 9.75
N SER A 209 -5.65 -2.22 10.68
CA SER A 209 -5.47 -2.36 12.13
C SER A 209 -6.80 -2.79 12.75
N ASP A 210 -6.81 -3.07 14.04
CA ASP A 210 -8.04 -3.40 14.77
C ASP A 210 -9.05 -2.25 14.70
N GLU A 211 -8.60 -0.99 14.73
CA GLU A 211 -9.46 0.20 14.66
C GLU A 211 -9.98 0.47 13.25
N THR A 212 -9.28 0.05 12.22
CA THR A 212 -9.68 0.29 10.81
C THR A 212 -10.33 -0.92 10.16
N SER A 213 -10.22 -2.09 10.78
CA SER A 213 -10.88 -3.30 10.30
C SER A 213 -12.39 -3.13 10.30
N GLY A 214 -13.01 -3.29 9.13
CA GLY A 214 -14.46 -3.09 8.96
C GLY A 214 -14.93 -1.63 9.05
N LEU A 215 -14.04 -0.64 9.07
CA LEU A 215 -14.38 0.79 9.11
C LEU A 215 -15.33 1.19 7.98
N VAL A 216 -15.12 0.64 6.79
CA VAL A 216 -16.02 0.82 5.63
C VAL A 216 -16.82 -0.46 5.48
N SER A 217 -18.08 -0.44 5.84
CA SER A 217 -18.94 -1.63 5.91
C SER A 217 -20.32 -1.36 5.30
N ALA A 218 -21.13 -2.40 5.14
CA ALA A 218 -22.41 -2.37 4.46
C ALA A 218 -23.37 -1.20 4.82
N PRO A 219 -23.48 -0.73 6.08
CA PRO A 219 -24.34 0.39 6.41
C PRO A 219 -24.03 1.71 5.68
N PHE A 220 -22.83 1.86 5.14
CA PHE A 220 -22.44 3.07 4.38
C PHE A 220 -22.84 3.01 2.89
N PHE A 221 -23.33 1.87 2.41
CA PHE A 221 -23.71 1.64 1.01
C PHE A 221 -25.22 1.42 0.83
N SER A 222 -26.03 1.68 1.87
CA SER A 222 -27.49 1.52 1.89
C SER A 222 -28.24 2.80 1.53
#